data_3b0c99158ef27e277d08d4111e1608ed
#
_entry.id   3b0c99158ef27e277d08d4111e1608ed
#
_cell.length_a   1.000
_cell.length_b   1.000
_cell.length_c   1.000
_cell.angle_alpha   90.00
_cell.angle_beta   90.00
_cell.angle_gamma   90.00
#
_symmetry.space_group_name_H-M   'P 1'
#
loop_
_entity.id
_entity.type
_entity.pdbx_description
1 polymer ?
#
loop_
_entity_poly.entity_id
_entity_poly.type
_entity_poly.pdbx_seq_one_letter_code
_entity_poly.pdbx_strand_id
1 'polypeptide(L)'
;MEIELNSANYEGEVLKSDIPVLVDFWASWCGPCKMVAPIISQLAEEYEGKVKVCKVNVDNEGALAAQNAIVSIPTVILFVNGKAVKKLVGAHSIDDYEDAIDELI
;
A
#
# COMPACT_ATOMS: atom_id res chain seq x y z
N MET A 1 2.63 -11.97 -3.33
CA MET A 1 3.70 -11.68 -2.37
C MET A 1 3.63 -10.22 -1.92
N GLU A 2 3.77 -9.98 -0.65
CA GLU A 2 3.77 -8.62 -0.11
C GLU A 2 5.21 -8.22 0.20
N ILE A 3 5.58 -7.00 -0.20
CA ILE A 3 6.93 -6.50 -0.02
C ILE A 3 6.95 -5.56 1.18
N GLU A 4 7.79 -5.86 2.17
CA GLU A 4 7.99 -5.00 3.32
C GLU A 4 8.92 -3.86 2.91
N LEU A 5 8.44 -2.62 3.03
CA LEU A 5 9.23 -1.45 2.63
C LEU A 5 10.02 -0.86 3.80
N ASN A 6 11.17 -0.32 3.47
CA ASN A 6 12.01 0.45 4.38
C ASN A 6 12.68 1.56 3.57
N SER A 7 13.48 2.39 4.23
CA SER A 7 14.15 3.51 3.56
C SER A 7 15.10 3.07 2.46
N ALA A 8 15.65 1.84 2.56
CA ALA A 8 16.61 1.34 1.59
C ALA A 8 15.96 0.86 0.30
N ASN A 9 14.75 0.30 0.36
CA ASN A 9 14.11 -0.28 -0.83
C ASN A 9 12.95 0.53 -1.41
N TYR A 10 12.49 1.57 -0.71
CA TYR A 10 11.32 2.35 -1.12
C TYR A 10 11.46 2.94 -2.54
N GLU A 11 12.59 3.57 -2.81
CA GLU A 11 12.81 4.21 -4.12
C GLU A 11 12.74 3.18 -5.24
N GLY A 12 13.44 2.07 -5.10
CA GLY A 12 13.47 1.03 -6.13
C GLY A 12 12.14 0.34 -6.31
N GLU A 13 11.48 0.00 -5.20
CA GLU A 13 10.24 -0.77 -5.26
C GLU A 13 9.03 0.07 -5.64
N VAL A 14 8.97 1.32 -5.22
CA VAL A 14 7.80 2.17 -5.43
C VAL A 14 8.02 3.23 -6.50
N LEU A 15 9.05 4.07 -6.32
CA LEU A 15 9.24 5.23 -7.19
C LEU A 15 9.73 4.85 -8.58
N LYS A 16 10.47 3.77 -8.71
CA LYS A 16 11.03 3.30 -9.99
C LYS A 16 10.33 2.06 -10.54
N SER A 17 9.17 1.70 -9.98
CA SER A 17 8.43 0.52 -10.42
C SER A 17 7.85 0.72 -11.82
N ASP A 18 7.96 -0.32 -12.66
CA ASP A 18 7.40 -0.34 -14.01
C ASP A 18 5.90 -0.68 -14.00
N ILE A 19 5.40 -1.20 -12.90
CA ILE A 19 3.98 -1.57 -12.76
C ILE A 19 3.38 -0.77 -11.61
N PRO A 20 2.04 -0.64 -11.55
CA PRO A 20 1.40 0.04 -10.42
C PRO A 20 1.76 -0.60 -9.09
N VAL A 21 1.81 0.21 -8.04
CA VAL A 21 2.19 -0.23 -6.70
C VAL A 21 1.11 0.16 -5.71
N LEU A 22 0.70 -0.79 -4.88
CA LEU A 22 -0.19 -0.54 -3.75
C LEU A 22 0.66 -0.55 -2.49
N VAL A 23 0.56 0.50 -1.67
CA VAL A 23 1.29 0.58 -0.40
C VAL A 23 0.31 0.70 0.75
N ASP A 24 0.34 -0.26 1.67
CA ASP A 24 -0.49 -0.30 2.88
C ASP A 24 0.34 0.23 4.06
N PHE A 25 -0.07 1.38 4.60
CA PHE A 25 0.55 1.97 5.79
C PHE A 25 -0.25 1.49 7.01
N TRP A 26 0.41 0.77 7.91
CA TRP A 26 -0.23 0.07 9.02
C TRP A 26 0.62 0.09 10.29
N ALA A 27 0.03 -0.36 11.41
CA ALA A 27 0.76 -0.60 12.65
C ALA A 27 0.18 -1.83 13.36
N SER A 28 0.99 -2.50 14.17
CA SER A 28 0.59 -3.73 14.84
C SER A 28 -0.52 -3.54 15.88
N TRP A 29 -0.60 -2.34 16.47
CA TRP A 29 -1.60 -2.01 17.49
C TRP A 29 -2.93 -1.52 16.91
N CYS A 30 -3.02 -1.38 15.62
CA CYS A 30 -4.16 -0.77 14.93
C CYS A 30 -5.22 -1.83 14.61
N GLY A 31 -6.37 -1.76 15.26
CA GLY A 31 -7.47 -2.71 15.05
C GLY A 31 -7.96 -2.76 13.60
N PRO A 32 -8.34 -1.61 13.00
CA PRO A 32 -8.77 -1.59 11.59
C PRO A 32 -7.70 -2.10 10.64
N CYS A 33 -6.42 -1.89 10.93
CA CYS A 33 -5.32 -2.43 10.11
C CYS A 33 -5.36 -3.96 10.08
N LYS A 34 -5.70 -4.58 11.20
CA LYS A 34 -5.78 -6.05 11.29
C LYS A 34 -6.92 -6.60 10.46
N MET A 35 -7.99 -5.83 10.29
CA MET A 35 -9.12 -6.22 9.42
C MET A 35 -8.74 -6.13 7.95
N VAL A 36 -7.89 -5.19 7.60
CA VAL A 36 -7.45 -4.96 6.22
C VAL A 36 -6.34 -5.92 5.80
N ALA A 37 -5.51 -6.37 6.74
CA ALA A 37 -4.35 -7.21 6.43
C ALA A 37 -4.67 -8.44 5.56
N PRO A 38 -5.71 -9.25 5.86
CA PRO A 38 -6.04 -10.38 4.98
C PRO A 38 -6.54 -9.95 3.61
N ILE A 39 -7.16 -8.78 3.52
CA ILE A 39 -7.60 -8.23 2.23
C ILE A 39 -6.38 -7.88 1.38
N ILE A 40 -5.38 -7.24 1.99
CA ILE A 40 -4.14 -6.89 1.28
C ILE A 40 -3.41 -8.14 0.79
N SER A 41 -3.37 -9.18 1.62
CA SER A 41 -2.76 -10.46 1.22
C SER A 41 -3.50 -11.08 0.03
N GLN A 42 -4.82 -11.01 0.02
CA GLN A 42 -5.62 -11.52 -1.09
C GLN A 42 -5.36 -10.72 -2.37
N LEU A 43 -5.26 -9.39 -2.26
CA LEU A 43 -4.94 -8.54 -3.41
C LEU A 43 -3.55 -8.86 -3.98
N ALA A 44 -2.59 -9.15 -3.11
CA ALA A 44 -1.24 -9.52 -3.54
C ALA A 44 -1.26 -10.78 -4.39
N GLU A 45 -2.09 -11.76 -4.04
CA GLU A 45 -2.25 -12.98 -4.83
C GLU A 45 -3.00 -12.71 -6.13
N GLU A 46 -4.10 -11.97 -6.03
CA GLU A 46 -4.99 -11.70 -7.16
C GLU A 46 -4.29 -10.93 -8.29
N TYR A 47 -3.47 -9.96 -7.93
CA TYR A 47 -2.81 -9.08 -8.90
C TYR A 47 -1.33 -9.41 -9.09
N GLU A 48 -0.89 -10.60 -8.72
CA GLU A 48 0.50 -11.02 -8.87
C GLU A 48 0.98 -10.78 -10.31
N GLY A 49 2.11 -10.07 -10.45
CA GLY A 49 2.67 -9.72 -11.75
C GLY A 49 2.05 -8.52 -12.42
N LYS A 50 0.90 -8.03 -11.95
CA LYS A 50 0.22 -6.86 -12.53
C LYS A 50 0.32 -5.63 -11.65
N VAL A 51 0.26 -5.82 -10.33
CA VAL A 51 0.38 -4.77 -9.33
C VAL A 51 1.30 -5.27 -8.25
N LYS A 52 2.24 -4.44 -7.84
CA LYS A 52 3.14 -4.75 -6.73
C LYS A 52 2.44 -4.35 -5.44
N VAL A 53 2.37 -5.24 -4.47
CA VAL A 53 1.73 -4.96 -3.18
C VAL A 53 2.80 -4.85 -2.10
N CYS A 54 2.85 -3.70 -1.44
CA CYS A 54 3.86 -3.36 -0.45
C CYS A 54 3.21 -2.95 0.86
N LYS A 55 3.99 -3.03 1.95
CA LYS A 55 3.54 -2.67 3.29
C LYS A 55 4.58 -1.79 3.98
N VAL A 56 4.11 -0.79 4.73
CA VAL A 56 4.94 0.07 5.56
C VAL A 56 4.41 0.03 6.98
N ASN A 57 5.21 -0.46 7.92
CA ASN A 57 4.89 -0.36 9.34
C ASN A 57 5.30 1.05 9.79
N VAL A 58 4.32 1.90 10.11
CA VAL A 58 4.59 3.31 10.41
C VAL A 58 5.40 3.51 11.69
N ASP A 59 5.37 2.55 12.61
CA ASP A 59 6.17 2.63 13.82
C ASP A 59 7.67 2.45 13.54
N ASN A 60 8.00 1.64 12.52
CA ASN A 60 9.39 1.36 12.15
C ASN A 60 9.90 2.33 11.08
N GLU A 61 9.01 2.88 10.27
CA GLU A 61 9.36 3.68 9.10
C GLU A 61 8.66 5.04 9.15
N GLY A 62 8.90 5.78 10.24
CA GLY A 62 8.29 7.09 10.44
C GLY A 62 8.58 8.09 9.32
N ALA A 63 9.79 8.02 8.74
CA ALA A 63 10.17 8.91 7.65
C ALA A 63 9.33 8.65 6.39
N LEU A 64 9.08 7.39 6.07
CA LEU A 64 8.23 7.05 4.92
C LEU A 64 6.78 7.48 5.13
N ALA A 65 6.27 7.32 6.35
CA ALA A 65 4.94 7.77 6.70
C ALA A 65 4.82 9.28 6.55
N ALA A 66 5.80 10.03 7.07
CA ALA A 66 5.82 11.48 6.97
C ALA A 66 5.93 11.95 5.51
N GLN A 67 6.79 11.31 4.73
CA GLN A 67 6.99 11.62 3.32
C GLN A 67 5.69 11.49 2.53
N ASN A 68 4.83 10.54 2.91
CA ASN A 68 3.57 10.28 2.24
C ASN A 68 2.39 10.97 2.94
N ALA A 69 2.65 11.85 3.89
CA ALA A 69 1.63 12.62 4.62
C ALA A 69 0.57 11.71 5.26
N ILE A 70 1.02 10.62 5.88
CA ILE A 70 0.11 9.68 6.56
C ILE A 70 -0.33 10.30 7.87
N VAL A 71 -1.63 10.53 8.03
CA VAL A 71 -2.25 11.13 9.22
C VAL A 71 -2.96 10.07 10.05
N SER A 72 -3.59 9.11 9.38
CA SER A 72 -4.32 8.02 10.05
C SER A 72 -4.03 6.70 9.36
N ILE A 73 -4.25 5.60 10.03
CA ILE A 73 -4.02 4.25 9.51
C ILE A 73 -5.25 3.38 9.75
N PRO A 74 -5.50 2.38 8.88
CA PRO A 74 -4.73 2.10 7.67
C PRO A 74 -4.96 3.16 6.61
N THR A 75 -3.94 3.40 5.80
CA THR A 75 -4.07 4.21 4.59
C THR A 75 -3.40 3.42 3.47
N VAL A 76 -4.10 3.26 2.36
CA VAL A 76 -3.57 2.60 1.17
C VAL A 76 -3.39 3.65 0.10
N ILE A 77 -2.18 3.71 -0.47
CA ILE A 77 -1.88 4.62 -1.58
C ILE A 77 -1.53 3.78 -2.80
N LEU A 78 -2.10 4.15 -3.95
CA LEU A 78 -1.76 3.55 -5.23
C LEU A 78 -0.82 4.49 -5.98
N PHE A 79 0.28 3.94 -6.49
CA PHE A 79 1.28 4.67 -7.24
C PHE A 79 1.34 4.16 -8.67
N VAL A 80 1.52 5.08 -9.62
CA VAL A 80 1.77 4.76 -11.02
C VAL A 80 2.92 5.63 -11.48
N ASN A 81 3.98 5.00 -12.00
CA ASN A 81 5.18 5.69 -12.46
C ASN A 81 5.76 6.62 -11.38
N GLY A 82 5.78 6.13 -10.14
CA GLY A 82 6.34 6.86 -9.01
C GLY A 82 5.46 7.97 -8.43
N LYS A 83 4.24 8.12 -8.92
CA LYS A 83 3.32 9.17 -8.46
C LYS A 83 2.12 8.57 -7.76
N ALA A 84 1.74 9.14 -6.63
CA ALA A 84 0.53 8.76 -5.92
C ALA A 84 -0.68 9.21 -6.72
N VAL A 85 -1.52 8.28 -7.14
CA VAL A 85 -2.69 8.56 -7.98
C VAL A 85 -4.02 8.34 -7.25
N LYS A 86 -4.00 7.59 -6.15
CA LYS A 86 -5.22 7.31 -5.37
C LYS A 86 -4.84 7.03 -3.92
N LYS A 87 -5.64 7.54 -2.99
CA LYS A 87 -5.45 7.32 -1.55
C LYS A 87 -6.78 6.88 -0.95
N LEU A 88 -6.78 5.75 -0.24
CA LEU A 88 -7.94 5.24 0.48
C LEU A 88 -7.61 5.25 1.96
N VAL A 89 -8.26 6.12 2.72
CA VAL A 89 -8.03 6.30 4.15
C VAL A 89 -9.04 5.46 4.93
N GLY A 90 -8.54 4.75 5.94
CA GLY A 90 -9.37 3.86 6.76
C GLY A 90 -9.55 2.50 6.14
N ALA A 91 -10.29 1.62 6.84
CA ALA A 91 -10.56 0.27 6.35
C ALA A 91 -11.64 0.31 5.28
N HIS A 92 -11.37 -0.31 4.15
CA HIS A 92 -12.29 -0.43 3.03
C HIS A 92 -12.56 -1.89 2.73
N SER A 93 -13.60 -2.16 1.95
CA SER A 93 -13.89 -3.51 1.47
C SER A 93 -12.90 -3.89 0.37
N ILE A 94 -12.78 -5.19 0.11
CA ILE A 94 -11.95 -5.66 -1.00
C ILE A 94 -12.43 -5.07 -2.32
N ASP A 95 -13.75 -4.91 -2.49
CA ASP A 95 -14.32 -4.34 -3.72
C ASP A 95 -13.81 -2.92 -3.95
N ASP A 96 -13.71 -2.11 -2.90
CA ASP A 96 -13.19 -0.74 -3.03
C ASP A 96 -11.76 -0.73 -3.54
N TYR A 97 -10.92 -1.61 -3.00
CA TYR A 97 -9.53 -1.70 -3.45
C TYR A 97 -9.42 -2.23 -4.87
N GLU A 98 -10.21 -3.25 -5.20
CA GLU A 98 -10.22 -3.82 -6.56
C GLU A 98 -10.67 -2.78 -7.58
N ASP A 99 -11.72 -2.03 -7.27
CA ASP A 99 -12.21 -0.98 -8.18
C ASP A 99 -11.13 0.08 -8.42
N ALA A 100 -10.45 0.50 -7.36
CA ALA A 100 -9.39 1.49 -7.46
C ALA A 100 -8.22 0.97 -8.31
N ILE A 101 -7.82 -0.29 -8.12
CA ILE A 101 -6.74 -0.91 -8.89
C ILE A 101 -7.14 -1.06 -10.36
N ASP A 102 -8.36 -1.54 -10.60
CA ASP A 102 -8.83 -1.84 -11.97
C ASP A 102 -8.92 -0.59 -12.82
N GLU A 103 -9.05 0.60 -12.21
CA GLU A 103 -8.98 1.86 -12.94
C GLU A 103 -7.60 2.13 -13.50
N LEU A 104 -6.56 1.48 -12.97
CA LEU A 104 -5.16 1.77 -13.30
C LEU A 104 -4.53 0.74 -14.26
N ILE A 105 -5.21 -0.37 -14.50
CA ILE A 105 -4.64 -1.45 -15.30
C ILE A 105 -5.51 -1.81 -16.50
#